data_f3843c3e6d8861762cd601f3a60220ca
#
_entry.id   f3843c3e6d8861762cd601f3a60220ca
#
_cell.length_a   1.000
_cell.length_b   1.000
_cell.length_c   1.000
_cell.angle_alpha   90.00
_cell.angle_beta   90.00
_cell.angle_gamma   90.00
#
_symmetry.space_group_name_H-M   'P 1'
#
loop_
_entity.id
_entity.type
_entity.pdbx_description
1 polymer ?
#
loop_
_entity_poly.entity_id
_entity_poly.type
_entity_poly.pdbx_seq_one_letter_code
_entity_poly.pdbx_strand_id
1 'polypeptide(L)'
;DALMVDEDLLPEQVVLFGFSQGTMMGLHVAPRREDAIAGMVGFSGRLMEPDLLVDEVISRPPILLIHGDQDDVVPIASLPEAADGLQKAGFQDVFAHVQKGTAHGIASDGLSVALAFMRDKLGL
;
A
#
# COMPACT_ATOMS: atom_id res chain seq x y z
N ASP A 1 7.86 13.53 -6.82
CA ASP A 1 6.70 14.30 -6.40
C ASP A 1 7.11 15.49 -5.54
N ALA A 2 6.16 16.38 -5.24
CA ALA A 2 6.47 17.64 -4.54
C ALA A 2 7.10 17.42 -3.17
N LEU A 3 6.65 16.41 -2.41
CA LEU A 3 7.20 16.13 -1.09
C LEU A 3 8.67 15.73 -1.17
N MET A 4 9.02 14.87 -2.11
CA MET A 4 10.42 14.44 -2.28
C MET A 4 11.32 15.60 -2.68
N VAL A 5 10.83 16.48 -3.57
CA VAL A 5 11.59 17.65 -4.01
C VAL A 5 11.82 18.61 -2.84
N ASP A 6 10.76 18.91 -2.08
CA ASP A 6 10.83 19.85 -0.96
C ASP A 6 11.72 19.34 0.17
N GLU A 7 11.71 18.03 0.43
CA GLU A 7 12.48 17.42 1.51
C GLU A 7 13.86 16.92 1.04
N ASP A 8 14.18 17.05 -0.22
CA ASP A 8 15.42 16.56 -0.82
C ASP A 8 15.66 15.08 -0.55
N LEU A 9 14.58 14.28 -0.58
CA LEU A 9 14.63 12.85 -0.33
C LEU A 9 14.73 12.06 -1.63
N LEU A 10 15.51 10.97 -1.59
CA LEU A 10 15.56 10.03 -2.69
C LEU A 10 14.36 9.07 -2.62
N PRO A 11 13.88 8.53 -3.76
CA PRO A 11 12.74 7.60 -3.75
C PRO A 11 12.93 6.43 -2.79
N GLU A 12 14.13 5.85 -2.70
CA GLU A 12 14.41 4.73 -1.79
C GLU A 12 14.38 5.11 -0.31
N GLN A 13 14.24 6.38 0.01
CA GLN A 13 14.11 6.88 1.38
C GLN A 13 12.66 7.17 1.78
N VAL A 14 11.70 6.86 0.90
CA VAL A 14 10.29 7.20 1.09
C VAL A 14 9.43 5.95 1.19
N VAL A 15 8.61 5.87 2.24
CA VAL A 15 7.52 4.90 2.34
C VAL A 15 6.22 5.71 2.37
N LEU A 16 5.29 5.39 1.45
CA LEU A 16 3.97 5.99 1.46
C LEU A 16 3.10 5.27 2.48
N PHE A 17 2.29 6.05 3.19
CA PHE A 17 1.33 5.53 4.16
C PHE A 17 -0.05 6.07 3.79
N GLY A 18 -1.03 5.19 3.63
CA GLY A 18 -2.38 5.59 3.26
C GLY A 18 -3.45 4.94 4.11
N PHE A 19 -4.57 5.62 4.25
CA PHE A 19 -5.77 5.12 4.89
C PHE A 19 -6.97 5.40 3.97
N SER A 20 -7.76 4.37 3.69
CA SER A 20 -8.98 4.48 2.88
C SER A 20 -8.70 5.13 1.51
N GLN A 21 -9.17 6.35 1.26
CA GLN A 21 -8.91 7.06 0.00
C GLN A 21 -7.42 7.30 -0.23
N GLY A 22 -6.66 7.55 0.85
CA GLY A 22 -5.21 7.69 0.76
C GLY A 22 -4.55 6.42 0.25
N THR A 23 -5.03 5.25 0.67
CA THR A 23 -4.57 3.97 0.15
C THR A 23 -4.88 3.83 -1.34
N MET A 24 -6.10 4.19 -1.75
CA MET A 24 -6.51 4.12 -3.15
C MET A 24 -5.62 5.01 -4.01
N MET A 25 -5.35 6.23 -3.57
CA MET A 25 -4.47 7.16 -4.27
C MET A 25 -3.04 6.63 -4.33
N GLY A 26 -2.51 6.11 -3.20
CA GLY A 26 -1.16 5.58 -3.15
C GLY A 26 -0.97 4.38 -4.07
N LEU A 27 -1.93 3.47 -4.11
CA LEU A 27 -1.89 2.32 -5.02
C LEU A 27 -2.02 2.73 -6.48
N HIS A 28 -2.61 3.88 -6.74
CA HIS A 28 -2.68 4.43 -8.10
C HIS A 28 -1.36 5.09 -8.50
N VAL A 29 -0.76 5.86 -7.60
CA VAL A 29 0.43 6.68 -7.89
C VAL A 29 1.72 5.87 -7.83
N ALA A 30 1.94 5.10 -6.77
CA ALA A 30 3.23 4.44 -6.53
C ALA A 30 3.67 3.53 -7.68
N PRO A 31 2.80 2.64 -8.22
CA PRO A 31 3.22 1.77 -9.33
C PRO A 31 3.53 2.51 -10.63
N ARG A 32 3.03 3.75 -10.76
CA ARG A 32 3.19 4.53 -12.01
C ARG A 32 4.37 5.50 -11.95
N ARG A 33 5.12 5.50 -10.85
CA ARG A 33 6.34 6.31 -10.73
C ARG A 33 7.49 5.67 -11.48
N GLU A 34 8.34 6.49 -12.09
CA GLU A 34 9.54 5.99 -12.78
C GLU A 34 10.51 5.34 -11.79
N ASP A 35 10.72 5.99 -10.63
CA ASP A 35 11.63 5.49 -9.61
C ASP A 35 10.82 4.85 -8.48
N ALA A 36 11.13 3.59 -8.18
CA ALA A 36 10.44 2.88 -7.11
C ALA A 36 10.76 3.52 -5.75
N ILE A 37 9.72 3.78 -4.96
CA ILE A 37 9.89 4.18 -3.56
C ILE A 37 10.26 2.96 -2.72
N ALA A 38 10.65 3.18 -1.45
CA ALA A 38 11.07 2.09 -0.57
C ALA A 38 9.95 1.10 -0.28
N GLY A 39 8.71 1.59 -0.20
CA GLY A 39 7.55 0.74 0.03
C GLY A 39 6.29 1.55 0.22
N MET A 40 5.17 0.85 0.35
CA MET A 40 3.89 1.46 0.63
C MET A 40 3.13 0.65 1.67
N VAL A 41 2.49 1.34 2.61
CA VAL A 41 1.57 0.75 3.57
C VAL A 41 0.17 1.32 3.30
N GLY A 42 -0.79 0.45 3.05
CA GLY A 42 -2.16 0.87 2.79
C GLY A 42 -3.15 0.21 3.74
N PHE A 43 -3.90 1.03 4.48
CA PHE A 43 -4.96 0.59 5.37
C PHE A 43 -6.32 0.78 4.71
N SER A 44 -7.17 -0.24 4.79
CA SER A 44 -8.62 -0.12 4.57
C SER A 44 -8.99 0.51 3.21
N GLY A 45 -8.26 0.15 2.16
CA GLY A 45 -8.49 0.67 0.83
C GLY A 45 -8.79 -0.43 -0.19
N ARG A 46 -8.74 -0.06 -1.44
CA ARG A 46 -8.92 -0.99 -2.55
C ARG A 46 -8.01 -0.61 -3.71
N LEU A 47 -7.73 -1.56 -4.56
CA LEU A 47 -7.01 -1.31 -5.80
C LEU A 47 -8.02 -0.90 -6.88
N MET A 48 -7.85 0.31 -7.40
CA MET A 48 -8.72 0.84 -8.45
C MET A 48 -8.20 0.37 -9.82
N GLU A 49 -9.13 -0.04 -10.67
CA GLU A 49 -8.85 -0.38 -12.07
C GLU A 49 -7.63 -1.30 -12.24
N PRO A 50 -7.67 -2.51 -11.66
CA PRO A 50 -6.50 -3.41 -11.72
C PRO A 50 -6.09 -3.80 -13.14
N ASP A 51 -7.01 -3.81 -14.09
CA ASP A 51 -6.70 -4.16 -15.48
C ASP A 51 -5.84 -3.08 -16.14
N LEU A 52 -6.09 -1.80 -15.83
CA LEU A 52 -5.26 -0.70 -16.31
C LEU A 52 -3.87 -0.75 -15.70
N LEU A 53 -3.77 -1.17 -14.44
CA LEU A 53 -2.47 -1.25 -13.77
C LEU A 53 -1.52 -2.18 -14.51
N VAL A 54 -2.00 -3.31 -15.00
CA VAL A 54 -1.16 -4.26 -15.75
C VAL A 54 -0.45 -3.57 -16.90
N ASP A 55 -1.14 -2.65 -17.59
CA ASP A 55 -0.60 -1.93 -18.72
C ASP A 55 0.24 -0.72 -18.33
N GLU A 56 -0.06 -0.10 -17.18
CA GLU A 56 0.51 1.19 -16.78
C GLU A 56 1.60 1.11 -15.72
N VAL A 57 1.84 -0.07 -15.14
CA VAL A 57 2.85 -0.22 -14.09
C VAL A 57 4.24 0.07 -14.63
N ILE A 58 4.99 0.90 -13.91
CA ILE A 58 6.36 1.29 -14.25
C ILE A 58 7.34 0.79 -13.19
N SER A 59 6.97 0.88 -11.91
CA SER A 59 7.79 0.41 -10.80
C SER A 59 6.95 -0.45 -9.87
N ARG A 60 7.63 -1.34 -9.12
CA ARG A 60 6.96 -2.32 -8.26
C ARG A 60 7.56 -2.32 -6.86
N PRO A 61 7.32 -1.25 -6.07
CA PRO A 61 7.81 -1.21 -4.69
C PRO A 61 7.11 -2.27 -3.82
N PRO A 62 7.73 -2.70 -2.71
CA PRO A 62 7.05 -3.58 -1.76
C PRO A 62 5.79 -2.91 -1.20
N ILE A 63 4.72 -3.68 -1.05
CA ILE A 63 3.42 -3.16 -0.60
C ILE A 63 2.91 -4.02 0.55
N LEU A 64 2.52 -3.36 1.64
CA LEU A 64 1.81 -3.98 2.76
C LEU A 64 0.38 -3.46 2.79
N LEU A 65 -0.59 -4.36 2.70
CA LEU A 65 -2.01 -4.05 2.75
C LEU A 65 -2.57 -4.52 4.09
N ILE A 66 -3.28 -3.64 4.78
CA ILE A 66 -3.86 -3.93 6.08
C ILE A 66 -5.35 -3.57 6.06
N HIS A 67 -6.20 -4.46 6.60
CA HIS A 67 -7.63 -4.29 6.50
C HIS A 67 -8.34 -4.91 7.69
N GLY A 68 -9.35 -4.22 8.22
CA GLY A 68 -10.20 -4.75 9.27
C GLY A 68 -11.25 -5.70 8.71
N ASP A 69 -11.43 -6.85 9.36
CA ASP A 69 -12.39 -7.85 8.89
C ASP A 69 -13.85 -7.48 9.16
N GLN A 70 -14.08 -6.41 9.94
CA GLN A 70 -15.40 -5.86 10.23
C GLN A 70 -15.64 -4.53 9.52
N ASP A 71 -14.86 -4.21 8.49
CA ASP A 71 -14.99 -2.96 7.74
C ASP A 71 -16.29 -2.95 6.94
N ASP A 72 -17.16 -1.99 7.23
CA ASP A 72 -18.45 -1.82 6.57
C ASP A 72 -18.45 -0.70 5.53
N VAL A 73 -17.33 -0.01 5.35
CA VAL A 73 -17.15 1.04 4.34
C VAL A 73 -16.45 0.46 3.11
N VAL A 74 -15.32 -0.21 3.33
CA VAL A 74 -14.60 -0.95 2.28
C VAL A 74 -14.56 -2.42 2.70
N PRO A 75 -15.30 -3.31 2.03
CA PRO A 75 -15.39 -4.71 2.46
C PRO A 75 -14.03 -5.41 2.51
N ILE A 76 -13.87 -6.33 3.46
CA ILE A 76 -12.63 -7.09 3.63
C ILE A 76 -12.24 -7.83 2.33
N ALA A 77 -13.19 -8.18 1.48
CA ALA A 77 -12.91 -8.81 0.19
C ALA A 77 -12.00 -7.96 -0.70
N SER A 78 -11.97 -6.64 -0.46
CA SER A 78 -11.07 -5.74 -1.19
C SER A 78 -9.59 -6.04 -0.94
N LEU A 79 -9.26 -6.65 0.21
CA LEU A 79 -7.88 -7.00 0.55
C LEU A 79 -7.31 -8.08 -0.39
N PRO A 80 -7.92 -9.27 -0.51
CA PRO A 80 -7.40 -10.27 -1.45
C PRO A 80 -7.54 -9.83 -2.90
N GLU A 81 -8.56 -9.05 -3.24
CA GLU A 81 -8.71 -8.51 -4.60
C GLU A 81 -7.56 -7.59 -4.97
N ALA A 82 -7.15 -6.71 -4.05
CA ALA A 82 -6.03 -5.81 -4.27
C ALA A 82 -4.72 -6.60 -4.41
N ALA A 83 -4.48 -7.56 -3.52
CA ALA A 83 -3.28 -8.38 -3.57
C ALA A 83 -3.19 -9.15 -4.88
N ASP A 84 -4.29 -9.73 -5.33
CA ASP A 84 -4.36 -10.45 -6.60
C ASP A 84 -4.08 -9.53 -7.79
N GLY A 85 -4.69 -8.35 -7.81
CA GLY A 85 -4.48 -7.36 -8.87
C GLY A 85 -3.04 -6.90 -8.96
N LEU A 86 -2.38 -6.69 -7.82
CA LEU A 86 -0.98 -6.32 -7.78
C LEU A 86 -0.08 -7.46 -8.28
N GLN A 87 -0.37 -8.70 -7.88
CA GLN A 87 0.38 -9.85 -8.35
C GLN A 87 0.27 -10.04 -9.85
N LYS A 88 -0.91 -9.82 -10.42
CA LYS A 88 -1.12 -9.86 -11.87
C LYS A 88 -0.34 -8.78 -12.60
N ALA A 89 -0.07 -7.66 -11.94
CA ALA A 89 0.77 -6.60 -12.49
C ALA A 89 2.26 -6.85 -12.28
N GLY A 90 2.64 -8.01 -11.73
CA GLY A 90 4.02 -8.41 -11.57
C GLY A 90 4.65 -8.08 -10.22
N PHE A 91 3.87 -7.59 -9.25
CA PHE A 91 4.38 -7.32 -7.91
C PHE A 91 4.71 -8.64 -7.21
N GLN A 92 5.92 -8.76 -6.69
CA GLN A 92 6.38 -9.96 -5.97
C GLN A 92 6.32 -9.79 -4.46
N ASP A 93 6.52 -8.55 -3.97
CA ASP A 93 6.58 -8.25 -2.54
C ASP A 93 5.26 -7.59 -2.11
N VAL A 94 4.19 -8.38 -2.05
CA VAL A 94 2.87 -7.96 -1.58
C VAL A 94 2.56 -8.74 -0.31
N PHE A 95 2.34 -8.01 0.78
CA PHE A 95 2.03 -8.59 2.08
C PHE A 95 0.66 -8.10 2.53
N ALA A 96 -0.06 -8.94 3.26
CA ALA A 96 -1.39 -8.61 3.74
C ALA A 96 -1.52 -8.96 5.21
N HIS A 97 -2.23 -8.11 5.96
CA HIS A 97 -2.53 -8.33 7.37
C HIS A 97 -3.98 -8.00 7.65
N VAL A 98 -4.68 -8.91 8.31
CA VAL A 98 -6.07 -8.70 8.71
C VAL A 98 -6.13 -8.28 10.17
N GLN A 99 -6.77 -7.14 10.43
CA GLN A 99 -7.03 -6.65 11.79
C GLN A 99 -8.34 -7.25 12.27
N LYS A 100 -8.27 -8.31 13.06
CA LYS A 100 -9.46 -9.03 13.54
C LYS A 100 -10.30 -8.14 14.46
N GLY A 101 -11.60 -8.15 14.24
CA GLY A 101 -12.54 -7.37 15.05
C GLY A 101 -12.48 -5.87 14.82
N THR A 102 -11.81 -5.42 13.76
CA THR A 102 -11.63 -4.00 13.47
C THR A 102 -12.51 -3.59 12.30
N ALA A 103 -13.21 -2.47 12.46
CA ALA A 103 -14.02 -1.88 11.40
C ALA A 103 -13.15 -1.05 10.47
N HIS A 104 -13.65 0.08 9.95
CA HIS A 104 -12.91 0.97 9.05
C HIS A 104 -11.98 1.86 9.86
N GLY A 105 -10.83 1.31 10.27
CA GLY A 105 -9.90 2.03 11.13
C GLY A 105 -8.54 1.36 11.21
N ILE A 106 -7.69 1.90 12.08
CA ILE A 106 -6.33 1.40 12.32
C ILE A 106 -6.27 0.84 13.72
N ALA A 107 -6.02 -0.47 13.84
CA ALA A 107 -5.84 -1.13 15.13
C ALA A 107 -4.37 -1.17 15.52
N SER A 108 -4.09 -1.45 16.80
CA SER A 108 -2.71 -1.47 17.31
C SER A 108 -1.87 -2.57 16.65
N ASP A 109 -2.45 -3.74 16.36
CA ASP A 109 -1.73 -4.82 15.68
C ASP A 109 -1.36 -4.41 14.26
N GLY A 110 -2.28 -3.78 13.52
CA GLY A 110 -2.00 -3.29 12.17
C GLY A 110 -0.92 -2.21 12.18
N LEU A 111 -0.98 -1.29 13.15
CA LEU A 111 0.04 -0.24 13.28
C LEU A 111 1.41 -0.84 13.57
N SER A 112 1.50 -1.86 14.44
CA SER A 112 2.76 -2.53 14.75
C SER A 112 3.37 -3.20 13.52
N VAL A 113 2.56 -3.89 12.72
CA VAL A 113 3.01 -4.52 11.48
C VAL A 113 3.49 -3.46 10.49
N ALA A 114 2.75 -2.35 10.37
CA ALA A 114 3.11 -1.25 9.49
C ALA A 114 4.46 -0.62 9.87
N LEU A 115 4.68 -0.37 11.17
CA LEU A 115 5.93 0.20 11.64
C LEU A 115 7.12 -0.73 11.37
N ALA A 116 6.95 -2.03 11.60
CA ALA A 116 8.00 -3.02 11.32
C ALA A 116 8.33 -3.05 9.82
N PHE A 117 7.31 -3.02 8.97
CA PHE A 117 7.49 -2.99 7.52
C PHE A 117 8.26 -1.73 7.09
N MET A 118 7.82 -0.55 7.58
CA MET A 118 8.46 0.71 7.22
C MET A 118 9.93 0.76 7.66
N ARG A 119 10.23 0.28 8.86
CA ARG A 119 11.60 0.23 9.36
C ARG A 119 12.47 -0.69 8.51
N ASP A 120 11.94 -1.86 8.15
CA ASP A 120 12.66 -2.81 7.31
C ASP A 120 12.99 -2.20 5.94
N LYS A 121 11.99 -1.59 5.29
CA LYS A 121 12.15 -1.05 3.94
C LYS A 121 13.02 0.21 3.91
N LEU A 122 13.11 0.95 5.00
CA LEU A 122 13.98 2.11 5.12
C LEU A 122 15.35 1.77 5.68
N GLY A 123 15.61 0.51 6.05
CA GLY A 123 16.89 0.08 6.55
C GLY A 123 17.19 0.53 7.98
N LEU A 124 16.15 0.71 8.78
CA LEU A 124 16.29 1.19 10.16
C LEU A 124 16.34 0.06 11.18
#